data_d6c2d150a11c8508110c157d87874677
#
_entry.id   d6c2d150a11c8508110c157d87874677
#
_cell.length_a   1.000
_cell.length_b   1.000
_cell.length_c   1.000
_cell.angle_alpha   90.00
_cell.angle_beta   90.00
_cell.angle_gamma   90.00
#
_symmetry.space_group_name_H-M   'P 1'
#
loop_
_entity.id
_entity.type
_entity.pdbx_description
1 polymer ?
#
loop_
_entity_poly.entity_id
_entity_poly.type
_entity_poly.pdbx_seq_one_letter_code
_entity_poly.pdbx_strand_id
1 'polypeptide(L)'
;MNIGKYIFAQVIDFIPRYQFDKLVKKYKGDWHAKDLSCYNQLLHLLFGQITGCVSIRDICLCLEAHGSSIYHLGIRKSVNQSNLCRANEKRDYRIYEGLGMYLIGIVRPMYSNTKVAEITIDNVLYALDSTTISTSIVLAAWALGKYSKGAVKMHALLDLRGSIPANIHITDGKWHDSNELDEIVPEPFAFYMMDKAYVDFIALFRFHKAGAYWISRPKDNMRYEVVNHRIDFDPSTGICGDFIIKLTTHKSKKLYPEPIRMVTYHDSVTGNDVEFITNNFEISALEVANLYRHRWDIEVFFKWIKQNIVVKNLWGYSENAVRTHLWVAIIAYLIIAKIKADYKSPYSITEVATLIRVSALERVDLRDLITKPKDSIIQKQNFKELTLFDEF
;
A
#
# COMPACT_ATOMS: atom_id res chain seq x y z
N MET A 1 -1.94 23.92 20.58
CA MET A 1 -3.40 23.79 20.42
C MET A 1 -3.82 24.36 19.07
N ASN A 2 -4.43 23.54 18.20
CA ASN A 2 -4.90 23.98 16.87
C ASN A 2 -6.36 24.44 16.90
N ILE A 3 -6.78 25.10 17.99
CA ILE A 3 -8.15 25.60 18.16
C ILE A 3 -8.48 26.54 17.01
N GLY A 4 -9.47 26.16 16.19
CA GLY A 4 -9.93 26.95 15.03
C GLY A 4 -9.40 26.54 13.67
N LYS A 5 -8.41 25.62 13.55
CA LYS A 5 -8.03 25.01 12.27
C LYS A 5 -8.92 23.82 11.96
N TYR A 6 -9.34 23.68 10.70
CA TYR A 6 -10.01 22.48 10.24
C TYR A 6 -9.09 21.26 10.31
N ILE A 7 -9.65 20.08 10.52
CA ILE A 7 -8.88 18.80 10.52
C ILE A 7 -8.08 18.67 9.24
N PHE A 8 -8.66 18.96 8.07
CA PHE A 8 -7.94 18.92 6.80
C PHE A 8 -6.70 19.83 6.81
N ALA A 9 -6.81 21.05 7.32
CA ALA A 9 -5.67 21.97 7.42
C ALA A 9 -4.56 21.42 8.35
N GLN A 10 -4.93 20.71 9.41
CA GLN A 10 -3.95 20.06 10.29
C GLN A 10 -3.29 18.85 9.63
N VAL A 11 -4.02 18.09 8.79
CA VAL A 11 -3.49 16.96 8.04
C VAL A 11 -2.45 17.41 7.00
N ILE A 12 -2.70 18.48 6.28
CA ILE A 12 -1.75 18.99 5.27
C ILE A 12 -0.48 19.61 5.86
N ASP A 13 -0.45 19.95 7.15
CA ASP A 13 0.77 20.37 7.85
C ASP A 13 1.83 19.23 7.90
N PHE A 14 1.43 17.96 7.70
CA PHE A 14 2.33 16.81 7.60
C PHE A 14 3.00 16.65 6.22
N ILE A 15 2.64 17.46 5.24
CA ILE A 15 3.28 17.44 3.91
C ILE A 15 4.67 18.09 4.02
N PRO A 16 5.76 17.37 3.62
CA PRO A 16 7.12 17.92 3.63
C PRO A 16 7.29 18.98 2.52
N ARG A 17 6.80 20.21 2.77
CA ARG A 17 6.68 21.29 1.80
C ARG A 17 7.98 21.58 1.05
N TYR A 18 9.10 21.67 1.77
CA TYR A 18 10.40 21.95 1.17
C TYR A 18 10.81 20.89 0.12
N GLN A 19 10.57 19.62 0.44
CA GLN A 19 10.88 18.53 -0.47
C GLN A 19 9.96 18.53 -1.70
N PHE A 20 8.68 18.81 -1.49
CA PHE A 20 7.73 18.97 -2.59
C PHE A 20 8.15 20.10 -3.54
N ASP A 21 8.53 21.27 -3.01
CA ASP A 21 8.96 22.40 -3.81
C ASP A 21 10.25 22.12 -4.62
N LYS A 22 11.18 21.29 -4.09
CA LYS A 22 12.33 20.80 -4.85
C LYS A 22 11.90 19.96 -6.05
N LEU A 23 10.93 19.06 -5.88
CA LEU A 23 10.39 18.24 -6.95
C LEU A 23 9.69 19.08 -8.02
N VAL A 24 8.88 20.04 -7.59
CA VAL A 24 8.23 20.99 -8.50
C VAL A 24 9.26 21.75 -9.36
N LYS A 25 10.36 22.20 -8.76
CA LYS A 25 11.47 22.84 -9.49
C LYS A 25 12.16 21.88 -10.45
N LYS A 26 12.48 20.67 -9.98
CA LYS A 26 13.15 19.62 -10.78
C LYS A 26 12.38 19.31 -12.07
N TYR A 27 11.08 19.14 -11.96
CA TYR A 27 10.21 18.77 -13.07
C TYR A 27 9.50 19.96 -13.73
N LYS A 28 9.87 21.21 -13.37
CA LYS A 28 9.31 22.45 -13.92
C LYS A 28 7.78 22.51 -13.83
N GLY A 29 7.19 21.94 -12.78
CA GLY A 29 5.74 21.74 -12.66
C GLY A 29 4.93 23.02 -12.62
N ASP A 30 5.50 24.13 -12.11
CA ASP A 30 4.88 25.45 -12.07
C ASP A 30 5.33 26.37 -13.22
N TRP A 31 6.01 25.82 -14.25
CA TRP A 31 6.39 26.60 -15.42
C TRP A 31 5.14 27.11 -16.13
N HIS A 32 5.04 28.43 -16.28
CA HIS A 32 3.85 29.12 -16.81
C HIS A 32 2.55 28.95 -15.99
N ALA A 33 2.62 28.48 -14.74
CA ALA A 33 1.45 28.42 -13.87
C ALA A 33 1.09 29.84 -13.37
N LYS A 34 -0.08 30.36 -13.77
CA LYS A 34 -0.57 31.68 -13.31
C LYS A 34 -1.38 31.57 -12.02
N ASP A 35 -2.40 30.73 -12.00
CA ASP A 35 -3.37 30.66 -10.90
C ASP A 35 -3.31 29.37 -10.08
N LEU A 36 -2.93 28.25 -10.70
CA LEU A 36 -2.91 26.92 -10.08
C LEU A 36 -1.48 26.41 -9.95
N SER A 37 -0.86 26.56 -8.78
CA SER A 37 0.44 25.94 -8.49
C SER A 37 0.30 24.43 -8.31
N CYS A 38 1.42 23.67 -8.45
CA CYS A 38 1.45 22.22 -8.16
C CYS A 38 1.04 21.92 -6.72
N TYR A 39 1.41 22.80 -5.78
CA TYR A 39 0.99 22.62 -4.38
C TYR A 39 -0.52 22.79 -4.22
N ASN A 40 -1.10 23.81 -4.83
CA ASN A 40 -2.55 24.00 -4.76
C ASN A 40 -3.29 22.84 -5.45
N GLN A 41 -2.75 22.29 -6.56
CA GLN A 41 -3.26 21.07 -7.17
C GLN A 41 -3.19 19.89 -6.19
N LEU A 42 -2.04 19.66 -5.54
CA LEU A 42 -1.89 18.59 -4.54
C LEU A 42 -2.95 18.70 -3.44
N LEU A 43 -3.18 19.92 -2.91
CA LEU A 43 -4.17 20.13 -1.85
C LEU A 43 -5.60 19.84 -2.32
N HIS A 44 -5.98 20.22 -3.54
CA HIS A 44 -7.29 19.89 -4.11
C HIS A 44 -7.48 18.38 -4.25
N LEU A 45 -6.46 17.68 -4.78
CA LEU A 45 -6.51 16.23 -4.96
C LEU A 45 -6.50 15.48 -3.62
N LEU A 46 -5.69 15.92 -2.64
CA LEU A 46 -5.70 15.35 -1.29
C LEU A 46 -7.04 15.59 -0.59
N PHE A 47 -7.64 16.77 -0.75
CA PHE A 47 -8.99 17.04 -0.25
C PHE A 47 -9.98 16.02 -0.81
N GLY A 48 -9.95 15.80 -2.12
CA GLY A 48 -10.82 14.80 -2.76
C GLY A 48 -10.59 13.39 -2.24
N GLN A 49 -9.32 12.98 -2.03
CA GLN A 49 -8.99 11.67 -1.49
C GLN A 49 -9.47 11.49 -0.05
N ILE A 50 -9.22 12.46 0.80
CA ILE A 50 -9.54 12.39 2.23
C ILE A 50 -11.06 12.45 2.45
N THR A 51 -11.77 13.33 1.74
CA THR A 51 -13.23 13.50 1.88
C THR A 51 -14.04 12.49 1.08
N GLY A 52 -13.39 11.73 0.18
CA GLY A 52 -14.06 10.71 -0.64
C GLY A 52 -14.82 11.27 -1.85
N CYS A 53 -14.42 12.43 -2.38
CA CYS A 53 -14.99 12.97 -3.62
C CYS A 53 -14.75 12.01 -4.79
N VAL A 54 -15.79 11.64 -5.53
CA VAL A 54 -15.69 10.63 -6.60
C VAL A 54 -15.21 11.21 -7.94
N SER A 55 -15.24 12.54 -8.10
CA SER A 55 -14.80 13.21 -9.33
C SER A 55 -14.11 14.55 -9.05
N ILE A 56 -13.34 15.03 -10.05
CA ILE A 56 -12.77 16.40 -10.00
C ILE A 56 -13.87 17.45 -9.88
N ARG A 57 -15.03 17.22 -10.49
CA ARG A 57 -16.18 18.11 -10.37
C ARG A 57 -16.65 18.24 -8.92
N ASP A 58 -16.72 17.11 -8.21
CA ASP A 58 -17.14 17.11 -6.80
C ASP A 58 -16.13 17.84 -5.92
N ILE A 59 -14.84 17.65 -6.17
CA ILE A 59 -13.77 18.39 -5.47
C ILE A 59 -13.97 19.89 -5.63
N CYS A 60 -14.14 20.35 -6.88
CA CYS A 60 -14.32 21.77 -7.16
C CYS A 60 -15.61 22.31 -6.55
N LEU A 61 -16.73 21.57 -6.65
CA LEU A 61 -18.02 21.94 -6.09
C LEU A 61 -17.96 22.07 -4.56
N CYS A 62 -17.39 21.06 -3.88
CA CYS A 62 -17.25 21.09 -2.43
C CYS A 62 -16.39 22.28 -1.95
N LEU A 63 -15.27 22.53 -2.62
CA LEU A 63 -14.39 23.65 -2.26
C LEU A 63 -15.01 25.01 -2.59
N GLU A 64 -15.76 25.13 -3.67
CA GLU A 64 -16.49 26.35 -4.03
C GLU A 64 -17.61 26.67 -3.02
N ALA A 65 -18.32 25.62 -2.54
CA ALA A 65 -19.34 25.78 -1.51
C ALA A 65 -18.81 26.34 -0.19
N HIS A 66 -17.52 26.16 0.11
CA HIS A 66 -16.86 26.76 1.27
C HIS A 66 -16.50 28.24 1.09
N GLY A 67 -16.56 28.79 -0.14
CA GLY A 67 -16.40 30.20 -0.45
C GLY A 67 -15.18 30.84 0.20
N SER A 68 -15.40 31.90 0.98
CA SER A 68 -14.31 32.62 1.67
C SER A 68 -13.63 31.79 2.78
N SER A 69 -14.21 30.69 3.25
CA SER A 69 -13.64 29.87 4.30
C SER A 69 -12.56 28.89 3.81
N ILE A 70 -12.36 28.77 2.50
CA ILE A 70 -11.41 27.83 1.88
C ILE A 70 -9.97 28.03 2.35
N TYR A 71 -9.57 29.27 2.69
CA TYR A 71 -8.23 29.54 3.18
C TYR A 71 -7.97 28.92 4.56
N HIS A 72 -9.01 28.69 5.36
CA HIS A 72 -8.90 27.97 6.63
C HIS A 72 -8.64 26.47 6.45
N LEU A 73 -8.91 25.95 5.25
CA LEU A 73 -8.49 24.60 4.84
C LEU A 73 -7.02 24.55 4.39
N GLY A 74 -6.31 25.67 4.37
CA GLY A 74 -4.95 25.79 3.84
C GLY A 74 -4.91 25.90 2.31
N ILE A 75 -6.06 25.98 1.64
CA ILE A 75 -6.19 26.10 0.18
C ILE A 75 -6.32 27.58 -0.16
N ARG A 76 -5.36 28.12 -0.89
CA ARG A 76 -5.30 29.56 -1.19
C ARG A 76 -6.50 30.06 -2.01
N LYS A 77 -6.93 29.28 -3.01
CA LYS A 77 -7.99 29.64 -3.95
C LYS A 77 -8.63 28.38 -4.52
N SER A 78 -9.92 28.36 -4.65
CA SER A 78 -10.62 27.36 -5.44
C SER A 78 -10.27 27.52 -6.91
N VAL A 79 -10.33 26.42 -7.66
CA VAL A 79 -10.07 26.42 -9.10
C VAL A 79 -11.22 25.74 -9.82
N ASN A 80 -11.47 26.16 -11.04
CA ASN A 80 -12.47 25.51 -11.86
C ASN A 80 -12.03 24.12 -12.31
N GLN A 81 -12.99 23.27 -12.58
CA GLN A 81 -12.78 21.87 -13.01
C GLN A 81 -11.82 21.77 -14.20
N SER A 82 -12.00 22.61 -15.24
CA SER A 82 -11.18 22.54 -16.45
C SER A 82 -9.69 22.80 -16.18
N ASN A 83 -9.38 23.75 -15.28
CA ASN A 83 -7.99 24.04 -14.90
C ASN A 83 -7.37 22.89 -14.12
N LEU A 84 -8.11 22.26 -13.21
CA LEU A 84 -7.61 21.12 -12.43
C LEU A 84 -7.42 19.88 -13.31
N CYS A 85 -8.36 19.58 -14.23
CA CYS A 85 -8.21 18.51 -15.21
C CYS A 85 -6.98 18.72 -16.10
N ARG A 86 -6.82 19.93 -16.65
CA ARG A 86 -5.65 20.27 -17.50
C ARG A 86 -4.33 20.18 -16.75
N ALA A 87 -4.31 20.56 -15.47
CA ALA A 87 -3.14 20.40 -14.62
C ALA A 87 -2.79 18.91 -14.44
N ASN A 88 -3.76 18.05 -14.17
CA ASN A 88 -3.56 16.59 -14.07
C ASN A 88 -3.03 15.96 -15.35
N GLU A 89 -3.45 16.44 -16.51
CA GLU A 89 -3.00 15.91 -17.80
C GLU A 89 -1.57 16.35 -18.16
N LYS A 90 -1.21 17.60 -17.85
CA LYS A 90 0.02 18.21 -18.35
C LYS A 90 1.19 18.17 -17.38
N ARG A 91 0.93 18.17 -16.07
CA ARG A 91 1.99 18.17 -15.06
C ARG A 91 2.60 16.80 -14.89
N ASP A 92 3.91 16.77 -14.77
CA ASP A 92 4.68 15.55 -14.64
C ASP A 92 4.31 14.82 -13.34
N TYR A 93 3.80 13.60 -13.46
CA TYR A 93 3.40 12.76 -12.33
C TYR A 93 4.56 12.46 -11.37
N ARG A 94 5.81 12.51 -11.86
CA ARG A 94 7.02 12.26 -11.05
C ARG A 94 7.21 13.27 -9.91
N ILE A 95 6.51 14.40 -9.93
CA ILE A 95 6.44 15.31 -8.79
C ILE A 95 5.76 14.62 -7.60
N TYR A 96 4.65 13.93 -7.84
CA TYR A 96 3.87 13.23 -6.81
C TYR A 96 4.51 11.89 -6.44
N GLU A 97 5.02 11.16 -7.41
CA GLU A 97 5.82 9.95 -7.21
C GLU A 97 7.01 10.23 -6.28
N GLY A 98 7.81 11.24 -6.58
CA GLY A 98 8.95 11.63 -5.76
C GLY A 98 8.56 12.03 -4.34
N LEU A 99 7.41 12.69 -4.15
CA LEU A 99 6.87 12.99 -2.82
C LEU A 99 6.46 11.71 -2.09
N GLY A 100 5.76 10.80 -2.78
CA GLY A 100 5.35 9.52 -2.22
C GLY A 100 6.55 8.68 -1.78
N MET A 101 7.57 8.54 -2.63
CA MET A 101 8.81 7.82 -2.31
C MET A 101 9.57 8.48 -1.14
N TYR A 102 9.60 9.80 -1.06
CA TYR A 102 10.18 10.50 0.09
C TYR A 102 9.40 10.19 1.38
N LEU A 103 8.07 10.23 1.34
CA LEU A 103 7.22 9.89 2.48
C LEU A 103 7.40 8.43 2.92
N ILE A 104 7.54 7.48 2.00
CA ILE A 104 7.90 6.09 2.31
C ILE A 104 9.19 6.06 3.14
N GLY A 105 10.22 6.78 2.70
CA GLY A 105 11.51 6.82 3.38
C GLY A 105 11.46 7.34 4.81
N ILE A 106 10.53 8.25 5.15
CA ILE A 106 10.40 8.81 6.50
C ILE A 106 9.38 8.07 7.36
N VAL A 107 8.34 7.48 6.76
CA VAL A 107 7.25 6.81 7.50
C VAL A 107 7.63 5.38 7.86
N ARG A 108 8.24 4.63 6.94
CA ARG A 108 8.63 3.23 7.17
C ARG A 108 9.49 3.03 8.42
N PRO A 109 10.55 3.82 8.68
CA PRO A 109 11.35 3.68 9.91
C PRO A 109 10.55 3.90 11.20
N MET A 110 9.47 4.68 11.18
CA MET A 110 8.62 4.92 12.36
C MET A 110 7.91 3.65 12.84
N TYR A 111 7.79 2.64 11.97
CA TYR A 111 7.14 1.35 12.26
C TYR A 111 8.14 0.20 12.41
N SER A 112 9.46 0.46 12.36
CA SER A 112 10.50 -0.59 12.41
C SER A 112 10.44 -1.52 13.62
N ASN A 113 9.95 -1.02 14.75
CA ASN A 113 9.80 -1.78 16.00
C ASN A 113 8.39 -2.40 16.17
N THR A 114 7.52 -2.29 15.17
CA THR A 114 6.19 -2.89 15.23
C THR A 114 6.32 -4.39 15.01
N LYS A 115 5.86 -5.19 15.97
CA LYS A 115 5.83 -6.65 15.83
C LYS A 115 4.70 -7.08 14.89
N VAL A 116 4.98 -8.06 14.05
CA VAL A 116 3.97 -8.76 13.27
C VAL A 116 3.38 -9.86 14.15
N ALA A 117 2.05 -9.96 14.18
CA ALA A 117 1.37 -10.95 15.03
C ALA A 117 1.82 -12.38 14.70
N GLU A 118 1.94 -13.24 15.71
CA GLU A 118 2.29 -14.66 15.57
C GLU A 118 3.66 -14.95 14.93
N ILE A 119 4.49 -13.93 14.70
CA ILE A 119 5.84 -14.08 14.14
C ILE A 119 6.87 -13.87 15.25
N THR A 120 7.82 -14.79 15.34
CA THR A 120 8.85 -14.79 16.38
C THR A 120 10.18 -14.21 15.93
N ILE A 121 10.43 -14.16 14.63
CA ILE A 121 11.67 -13.63 14.06
C ILE A 121 11.67 -12.09 14.00
N ASP A 122 12.82 -11.48 14.26
CA ASP A 122 12.99 -10.02 14.25
C ASP A 122 13.43 -9.47 12.87
N ASN A 123 13.46 -10.31 11.85
CA ASN A 123 13.87 -9.95 10.50
C ASN A 123 12.87 -8.98 9.86
N VAL A 124 13.33 -8.27 8.83
CA VAL A 124 12.45 -7.48 7.97
C VAL A 124 11.57 -8.42 7.14
N LEU A 125 10.27 -8.17 7.13
CA LEU A 125 9.28 -9.01 6.47
C LEU A 125 8.58 -8.23 5.36
N TYR A 126 8.71 -8.71 4.14
CA TYR A 126 8.09 -8.10 2.97
C TYR A 126 7.04 -9.01 2.35
N ALA A 127 5.87 -8.46 2.04
CA ALA A 127 4.94 -9.07 1.10
C ALA A 127 5.06 -8.36 -0.26
N LEU A 128 5.17 -9.14 -1.33
CA LEU A 128 5.21 -8.65 -2.71
C LEU A 128 3.97 -9.14 -3.45
N ASP A 129 3.21 -8.22 -4.00
CA ASP A 129 2.06 -8.54 -4.83
C ASP A 129 1.71 -7.36 -5.76
N SER A 130 0.78 -7.57 -6.65
CA SER A 130 0.25 -6.56 -7.56
C SER A 130 -1.26 -6.49 -7.54
N THR A 131 -1.79 -5.32 -7.83
CA THR A 131 -3.23 -5.17 -8.01
C THR A 131 -3.53 -4.50 -9.33
N THR A 132 -4.52 -5.02 -10.05
CA THR A 132 -4.98 -4.46 -11.32
C THR A 132 -6.11 -3.47 -11.06
N ILE A 133 -5.98 -2.30 -11.63
CA ILE A 133 -6.98 -1.25 -11.68
C ILE A 133 -7.52 -1.25 -13.09
N SER A 134 -8.70 -1.84 -13.27
CA SER A 134 -9.38 -1.88 -14.58
C SER A 134 -9.85 -0.48 -14.95
N THR A 135 -9.60 -0.10 -16.18
CA THR A 135 -9.94 1.22 -16.71
C THR A 135 -10.81 1.09 -17.96
N SER A 136 -11.40 2.18 -18.40
CA SER A 136 -12.14 2.18 -19.67
C SER A 136 -11.19 1.96 -20.86
N ILE A 137 -11.78 1.55 -21.98
CA ILE A 137 -11.05 1.32 -23.25
C ILE A 137 -10.31 2.58 -23.74
N VAL A 138 -10.74 3.75 -23.32
CA VAL A 138 -10.12 5.05 -23.64
C VAL A 138 -8.67 5.14 -23.14
N LEU A 139 -8.31 4.39 -22.10
CA LEU A 139 -6.94 4.30 -21.57
C LEU A 139 -6.07 3.27 -22.31
N ALA A 140 -6.63 2.52 -23.25
CA ALA A 140 -5.93 1.42 -23.90
C ALA A 140 -4.68 1.82 -24.69
N ALA A 141 -4.56 3.07 -25.08
CA ALA A 141 -3.42 3.54 -25.89
C ALA A 141 -2.07 3.46 -25.14
N TRP A 142 -2.06 3.76 -23.83
CA TRP A 142 -0.86 3.71 -22.98
C TRP A 142 -0.92 2.63 -21.90
N ALA A 143 -2.13 2.23 -21.48
CA ALA A 143 -2.36 1.24 -20.43
C ALA A 143 -2.96 -0.04 -21.02
N LEU A 144 -2.16 -0.77 -21.80
CA LEU A 144 -2.61 -2.00 -22.44
C LEU A 144 -2.83 -3.10 -21.40
N GLY A 145 -4.03 -3.64 -21.34
CA GLY A 145 -4.40 -4.82 -20.56
C GLY A 145 -4.60 -6.06 -21.43
N LYS A 146 -4.90 -7.19 -20.76
CA LYS A 146 -5.35 -8.40 -21.46
C LYS A 146 -6.70 -8.14 -22.13
N TYR A 147 -6.91 -8.73 -23.31
CA TYR A 147 -8.17 -8.66 -24.07
C TYR A 147 -8.60 -7.25 -24.51
N SER A 148 -7.65 -6.41 -24.89
CA SER A 148 -7.91 -5.04 -25.40
C SER A 148 -8.64 -4.11 -24.42
N LYS A 149 -8.66 -4.43 -23.13
CA LYS A 149 -9.16 -3.55 -22.07
C LYS A 149 -8.00 -2.73 -21.51
N GLY A 150 -8.25 -1.47 -21.20
CA GLY A 150 -7.28 -0.64 -20.47
C GLY A 150 -7.12 -1.18 -19.05
N ALA A 151 -5.89 -1.32 -18.59
CA ALA A 151 -5.58 -1.73 -17.23
C ALA A 151 -4.26 -1.11 -16.78
N VAL A 152 -4.25 -0.59 -15.56
CA VAL A 152 -3.04 -0.16 -14.86
C VAL A 152 -2.77 -1.14 -13.75
N LYS A 153 -1.53 -1.57 -13.60
CA LYS A 153 -1.11 -2.46 -12.54
C LYS A 153 -0.26 -1.68 -11.53
N MET A 154 -0.55 -1.83 -10.27
CA MET A 154 0.24 -1.30 -9.17
C MET A 154 0.88 -2.47 -8.43
N HIS A 155 2.20 -2.55 -8.50
CA HIS A 155 3.02 -3.47 -7.73
C HIS A 155 3.42 -2.80 -6.43
N ALA A 156 3.39 -3.53 -5.35
CA ALA A 156 3.81 -3.05 -4.04
C ALA A 156 4.72 -4.06 -3.36
N LEU A 157 5.81 -3.57 -2.80
CA LEU A 157 6.59 -4.26 -1.80
C LEU A 157 6.18 -3.67 -0.45
N LEU A 158 5.46 -4.44 0.36
CA LEU A 158 4.90 -3.98 1.63
C LEU A 158 5.77 -4.47 2.79
N ASP A 159 6.30 -3.56 3.60
CA ASP A 159 6.89 -3.90 4.90
C ASP A 159 5.74 -4.22 5.87
N LEU A 160 5.68 -5.46 6.33
CA LEU A 160 4.59 -5.95 7.20
C LEU A 160 4.60 -5.31 8.58
N ARG A 161 5.72 -4.72 8.99
CA ARG A 161 5.80 -3.94 10.23
C ARG A 161 5.03 -2.63 10.05
N GLY A 162 3.75 -2.64 10.37
CA GLY A 162 2.82 -1.51 10.23
C GLY A 162 2.19 -1.36 8.85
N SER A 163 2.38 -2.33 7.94
CA SER A 163 1.80 -2.34 6.58
C SER A 163 2.16 -1.10 5.75
N ILE A 164 3.43 -0.67 5.83
CA ILE A 164 3.93 0.49 5.08
C ILE A 164 4.59 0.02 3.78
N PRO A 165 4.24 0.59 2.61
CA PRO A 165 4.95 0.23 1.38
C PRO A 165 6.44 0.60 1.49
N ALA A 166 7.31 -0.31 1.07
CA ALA A 166 8.74 -0.08 0.90
C ALA A 166 9.05 0.38 -0.54
N ASN A 167 8.28 -0.11 -1.51
CA ASN A 167 8.32 0.31 -2.90
C ASN A 167 6.94 0.23 -3.54
N ILE A 168 6.66 1.14 -4.47
CA ILE A 168 5.46 1.12 -5.32
C ILE A 168 5.90 1.37 -6.76
N HIS A 169 5.50 0.46 -7.65
CA HIS A 169 5.74 0.61 -9.08
C HIS A 169 4.42 0.52 -9.85
N ILE A 170 4.14 1.51 -10.69
CA ILE A 170 2.90 1.58 -11.47
C ILE A 170 3.25 1.30 -12.93
N THR A 171 2.65 0.25 -13.50
CA THR A 171 2.90 -0.23 -14.86
C THR A 171 1.62 -0.34 -15.68
N ASP A 172 1.75 -0.66 -16.95
CA ASP A 172 0.63 -1.12 -17.74
C ASP A 172 0.16 -2.53 -17.32
N GLY A 173 -1.02 -2.93 -17.75
CA GLY A 173 -1.60 -4.23 -17.38
C GLY A 173 -0.93 -5.44 -18.04
N LYS A 174 0.02 -5.25 -18.97
CA LYS A 174 0.78 -6.32 -19.65
C LYS A 174 2.07 -6.68 -18.93
N TRP A 175 2.56 -5.81 -18.02
CA TRP A 175 3.76 -6.08 -17.26
C TRP A 175 3.60 -7.37 -16.45
N HIS A 176 4.53 -8.32 -16.63
CA HIS A 176 4.52 -9.57 -15.89
C HIS A 176 4.97 -9.37 -14.45
N ASP A 177 4.28 -10.02 -13.50
CA ASP A 177 4.58 -9.89 -12.07
C ASP A 177 6.02 -10.32 -11.74
N SER A 178 6.54 -11.35 -12.41
CA SER A 178 7.93 -11.81 -12.22
C SER A 178 8.99 -10.76 -12.58
N ASN A 179 8.71 -9.85 -13.52
CA ASN A 179 9.66 -8.78 -13.88
C ASN A 179 9.84 -7.77 -12.74
N GLU A 180 8.86 -7.67 -11.84
CA GLU A 180 8.96 -6.79 -10.68
C GLU A 180 10.08 -7.19 -9.73
N LEU A 181 10.42 -8.48 -9.69
CA LEU A 181 11.56 -8.93 -8.88
C LEU A 181 12.88 -8.28 -9.32
N ASP A 182 13.04 -7.96 -10.61
CA ASP A 182 14.28 -7.34 -11.12
C ASP A 182 14.44 -5.88 -10.67
N GLU A 183 13.33 -5.21 -10.37
CA GLU A 183 13.32 -3.83 -9.85
C GLU A 183 13.63 -3.76 -8.34
N ILE A 184 13.58 -4.90 -7.63
CA ILE A 184 13.84 -4.97 -6.19
C ILE A 184 15.32 -5.26 -5.95
N VAL A 185 15.96 -4.43 -5.14
CA VAL A 185 17.28 -4.72 -4.56
C VAL A 185 17.04 -5.52 -3.27
N PRO A 186 17.42 -6.82 -3.21
CA PRO A 186 17.18 -7.65 -2.03
C PRO A 186 17.99 -7.15 -0.83
N GLU A 187 17.33 -6.98 0.32
CA GLU A 187 18.00 -6.71 1.60
C GLU A 187 18.47 -8.02 2.22
N PRO A 188 19.75 -8.16 2.61
CA PRO A 188 20.25 -9.35 3.30
C PRO A 188 19.41 -9.64 4.58
N PHE A 189 19.17 -10.91 4.83
CA PHE A 189 18.39 -11.42 5.98
C PHE A 189 16.89 -11.05 5.99
N ALA A 190 16.39 -10.24 5.04
CA ALA A 190 14.96 -9.97 4.93
C ALA A 190 14.23 -11.16 4.30
N PHE A 191 12.98 -11.38 4.70
CA PHE A 191 12.06 -12.37 4.12
C PHE A 191 11.10 -11.71 3.13
N TYR A 192 10.95 -12.33 1.98
CA TYR A 192 10.08 -11.88 0.89
C TYR A 192 8.99 -12.92 0.63
N MET A 193 7.76 -12.66 1.06
CA MET A 193 6.60 -13.50 0.78
C MET A 193 5.95 -13.06 -0.53
N MET A 194 5.77 -14.00 -1.46
CA MET A 194 5.22 -13.73 -2.78
C MET A 194 4.35 -14.87 -3.32
N ASP A 195 3.43 -14.54 -4.23
CA ASP A 195 2.61 -15.58 -4.86
C ASP A 195 3.41 -16.38 -5.91
N LYS A 196 2.89 -17.56 -6.30
CA LYS A 196 3.50 -18.43 -7.33
C LYS A 196 3.73 -17.75 -8.68
N ALA A 197 2.99 -16.69 -8.99
CA ALA A 197 3.18 -15.88 -10.20
C ALA A 197 4.58 -15.24 -10.28
N TYR A 198 5.17 -14.93 -9.13
CA TYR A 198 6.50 -14.34 -9.00
C TYR A 198 7.65 -15.35 -9.08
N VAL A 199 7.38 -16.65 -9.06
CA VAL A 199 8.43 -17.67 -9.09
C VAL A 199 9.19 -17.60 -10.43
N ASP A 200 10.34 -16.97 -10.39
CA ASP A 200 11.37 -16.97 -11.43
C ASP A 200 12.70 -17.39 -10.81
N PHE A 201 13.26 -18.51 -11.27
CA PHE A 201 14.46 -19.08 -10.63
C PHE A 201 15.72 -18.24 -10.80
N ILE A 202 15.80 -17.36 -11.83
CA ILE A 202 16.92 -16.44 -11.98
C ILE A 202 16.83 -15.37 -10.89
N ALA A 203 15.67 -14.75 -10.77
CA ALA A 203 15.43 -13.72 -9.78
C ALA A 203 15.55 -14.28 -8.35
N LEU A 204 14.93 -15.43 -8.05
CA LEU A 204 15.02 -16.09 -6.74
C LEU A 204 16.46 -16.47 -6.37
N PHE A 205 17.29 -16.87 -7.34
CA PHE A 205 18.70 -17.15 -7.08
C PHE A 205 19.49 -15.85 -6.82
N ARG A 206 19.12 -14.75 -7.44
CA ARG A 206 19.68 -13.43 -7.12
C ARG A 206 19.38 -13.02 -5.68
N PHE A 207 18.14 -13.24 -5.20
CA PHE A 207 17.79 -13.02 -3.79
C PHE A 207 18.61 -13.92 -2.86
N HIS A 208 18.73 -15.22 -3.18
CA HIS A 208 19.53 -16.16 -2.42
C HIS A 208 20.99 -15.69 -2.32
N LYS A 209 21.62 -15.32 -3.43
CA LYS A 209 23.02 -14.84 -3.44
C LYS A 209 23.21 -13.52 -2.68
N ALA A 210 22.17 -12.70 -2.57
CA ALA A 210 22.19 -11.49 -1.76
C ALA A 210 22.00 -11.77 -0.26
N GLY A 211 21.84 -13.03 0.16
CA GLY A 211 21.57 -13.40 1.55
C GLY A 211 20.16 -13.08 2.01
N ALA A 212 19.23 -12.86 1.08
CA ALA A 212 17.81 -12.64 1.36
C ALA A 212 17.05 -13.97 1.31
N TYR A 213 15.98 -14.05 2.10
CA TYR A 213 15.11 -15.21 2.14
C TYR A 213 13.81 -14.94 1.37
N TRP A 214 13.30 -15.94 0.71
CA TRP A 214 12.04 -15.86 0.01
C TRP A 214 11.14 -17.07 0.38
N ILE A 215 9.84 -16.84 0.39
CA ILE A 215 8.81 -17.86 0.60
C ILE A 215 7.74 -17.68 -0.47
N SER A 216 7.43 -18.76 -1.19
CA SER A 216 6.38 -18.76 -2.21
C SER A 216 5.66 -20.12 -2.25
N ARG A 217 4.59 -20.20 -3.04
CA ARG A 217 4.00 -21.48 -3.42
C ARG A 217 4.72 -22.00 -4.68
N PRO A 218 4.90 -23.32 -4.83
CA PRO A 218 5.45 -23.87 -6.06
C PRO A 218 4.52 -23.63 -7.24
N LYS A 219 5.09 -23.49 -8.46
CA LYS A 219 4.30 -23.55 -9.68
C LYS A 219 3.83 -24.98 -9.95
N ASP A 220 2.62 -25.14 -10.48
CA ASP A 220 2.01 -26.46 -10.74
C ASP A 220 2.85 -27.33 -11.69
N ASN A 221 3.66 -26.72 -12.54
CA ASN A 221 4.55 -27.38 -13.48
C ASN A 221 6.00 -27.52 -12.99
N MET A 222 6.27 -27.20 -11.72
CA MET A 222 7.60 -27.35 -11.13
C MET A 222 7.98 -28.83 -11.07
N ARG A 223 9.19 -29.18 -11.54
CA ARG A 223 9.74 -30.55 -11.49
C ARG A 223 10.92 -30.58 -10.54
N TYR A 224 10.83 -31.45 -9.57
CA TYR A 224 11.84 -31.61 -8.51
C TYR A 224 11.96 -33.06 -8.07
N GLU A 225 13.02 -33.37 -7.37
CA GLU A 225 13.21 -34.61 -6.62
C GLU A 225 13.42 -34.30 -5.14
N VAL A 226 12.89 -35.14 -4.28
CA VAL A 226 13.13 -35.05 -2.83
C VAL A 226 14.48 -35.71 -2.56
N VAL A 227 15.41 -34.96 -1.99
CA VAL A 227 16.76 -35.45 -1.67
C VAL A 227 16.92 -35.76 -0.19
N ASN A 228 16.11 -35.14 0.68
CA ASN A 228 16.11 -35.43 2.11
C ASN A 228 14.77 -35.08 2.74
N HIS A 229 14.47 -35.74 3.87
CA HIS A 229 13.31 -35.46 4.73
C HIS A 229 13.81 -34.86 6.04
N ARG A 230 13.19 -33.79 6.47
CA ARG A 230 13.37 -33.19 7.79
C ARG A 230 12.22 -33.67 8.68
N ILE A 231 12.56 -34.19 9.85
CA ILE A 231 11.60 -34.79 10.79
C ILE A 231 11.40 -33.92 12.04
N ASP A 232 12.04 -32.78 12.10
CA ASP A 232 12.01 -31.87 13.25
C ASP A 232 10.83 -30.90 13.15
N PHE A 233 9.61 -31.47 13.21
CA PHE A 233 8.36 -30.69 13.26
C PHE A 233 7.30 -31.45 14.07
N ASP A 234 6.36 -30.70 14.66
CA ASP A 234 5.22 -31.24 15.37
C ASP A 234 4.00 -31.35 14.43
N PRO A 235 3.53 -32.55 14.12
CA PRO A 235 2.35 -32.73 13.25
C PRO A 235 1.07 -32.12 13.79
N SER A 236 0.96 -31.94 15.13
CA SER A 236 -0.21 -31.32 15.76
C SER A 236 -0.40 -29.85 15.36
N THR A 237 0.65 -29.22 14.82
CA THR A 237 0.63 -27.83 14.32
C THR A 237 0.04 -27.70 12.91
N GLY A 238 -0.32 -28.81 12.27
CA GLY A 238 -0.78 -28.86 10.89
C GLY A 238 0.34 -29.06 9.86
N ILE A 239 1.61 -29.14 10.27
CA ILE A 239 2.72 -29.47 9.36
C ILE A 239 2.66 -30.96 9.00
N CYS A 240 2.53 -31.26 7.70
CA CYS A 240 2.45 -32.62 7.16
C CYS A 240 3.77 -33.09 6.55
N GLY A 241 4.68 -32.18 6.24
CA GLY A 241 5.97 -32.53 5.67
C GLY A 241 6.95 -31.37 5.63
N ASP A 242 8.24 -31.71 5.70
CA ASP A 242 9.36 -30.76 5.57
C ASP A 242 10.48 -31.47 4.80
N PHE A 243 10.77 -31.01 3.59
CA PHE A 243 11.59 -31.71 2.62
C PHE A 243 12.70 -30.79 2.10
N ILE A 244 13.82 -31.38 1.75
CA ILE A 244 14.86 -30.76 0.93
C ILE A 244 14.69 -31.29 -0.48
N ILE A 245 14.49 -30.40 -1.43
CA ILE A 245 14.26 -30.73 -2.83
C ILE A 245 15.34 -30.14 -3.74
N LYS A 246 15.54 -30.75 -4.90
CA LYS A 246 16.35 -30.21 -6.00
C LYS A 246 15.54 -30.19 -7.27
N LEU A 247 15.70 -29.10 -8.02
CA LEU A 247 15.06 -28.97 -9.34
C LEU A 247 15.64 -29.98 -10.32
N THR A 248 14.78 -30.61 -11.16
CA THR A 248 15.21 -31.72 -12.02
C THR A 248 15.35 -31.35 -13.49
N THR A 249 14.64 -30.30 -13.98
CA THR A 249 14.75 -29.94 -15.41
C THR A 249 16.12 -29.30 -15.70
N HIS A 250 16.68 -29.59 -16.88
CA HIS A 250 17.99 -29.03 -17.27
C HIS A 250 18.04 -27.49 -17.13
N LYS A 251 16.96 -26.79 -17.53
CA LYS A 251 16.88 -25.33 -17.42
C LYS A 251 16.84 -24.88 -15.98
N SER A 252 15.95 -25.42 -15.16
CA SER A 252 15.77 -24.98 -13.78
C SER A 252 16.99 -25.28 -12.89
N LYS A 253 17.63 -26.45 -13.04
CA LYS A 253 18.89 -26.78 -12.37
C LYS A 253 19.99 -25.75 -12.62
N LYS A 254 20.10 -25.25 -13.87
CA LYS A 254 21.09 -24.25 -14.24
C LYS A 254 20.79 -22.88 -13.65
N LEU A 255 19.50 -22.52 -13.56
CA LEU A 255 19.06 -21.21 -13.08
C LEU A 255 19.07 -21.10 -11.55
N TYR A 256 18.79 -22.22 -10.87
CA TYR A 256 18.83 -22.31 -9.40
C TYR A 256 19.46 -23.65 -9.01
N PRO A 257 20.79 -23.71 -8.86
CA PRO A 257 21.53 -24.95 -8.61
C PRO A 257 21.45 -25.46 -7.16
N GLU A 258 21.11 -24.55 -6.24
CA GLU A 258 21.06 -24.86 -4.80
C GLU A 258 19.81 -25.65 -4.40
N PRO A 259 19.86 -26.41 -3.30
CA PRO A 259 18.68 -27.02 -2.72
C PRO A 259 17.63 -25.99 -2.32
N ILE A 260 16.37 -26.40 -2.38
CA ILE A 260 15.20 -25.62 -1.93
C ILE A 260 14.52 -26.42 -0.83
N ARG A 261 14.04 -25.78 0.20
CA ARG A 261 13.19 -26.40 1.23
C ARG A 261 11.75 -26.33 0.79
N MET A 262 11.00 -27.41 0.99
CA MET A 262 9.56 -27.47 0.75
C MET A 262 8.85 -27.90 2.04
N VAL A 263 7.89 -27.12 2.47
CA VAL A 263 7.06 -27.36 3.66
C VAL A 263 5.63 -27.61 3.20
N THR A 264 5.00 -28.67 3.69
CA THR A 264 3.58 -28.98 3.46
C THR A 264 2.79 -28.72 4.73
N TYR A 265 1.74 -27.93 4.63
CA TYR A 265 0.87 -27.53 5.73
C TYR A 265 -0.58 -27.90 5.41
N HIS A 266 -1.25 -28.58 6.34
CA HIS A 266 -2.68 -28.85 6.27
C HIS A 266 -3.48 -27.69 6.85
N ASP A 267 -4.22 -26.99 6.02
CA ASP A 267 -5.12 -25.93 6.46
C ASP A 267 -6.45 -26.55 6.94
N SER A 268 -6.63 -26.61 8.25
CA SER A 268 -7.84 -27.17 8.88
C SER A 268 -9.12 -26.41 8.56
N VAL A 269 -9.03 -25.14 8.13
CA VAL A 269 -10.19 -24.31 7.77
C VAL A 269 -10.70 -24.66 6.38
N THR A 270 -9.78 -24.81 5.41
CA THR A 270 -10.14 -25.12 4.02
C THR A 270 -10.12 -26.64 3.73
N GLY A 271 -9.51 -27.45 4.61
CA GLY A 271 -9.30 -28.87 4.44
C GLY A 271 -8.29 -29.24 3.35
N ASN A 272 -7.48 -28.28 2.88
CA ASN A 272 -6.52 -28.48 1.80
C ASN A 272 -5.09 -28.47 2.31
N ASP A 273 -4.23 -29.23 1.65
CA ASP A 273 -2.79 -29.17 1.84
C ASP A 273 -2.20 -28.08 0.98
N VAL A 274 -1.34 -27.27 1.59
CA VAL A 274 -0.66 -26.15 0.93
C VAL A 274 0.84 -26.38 1.00
N GLU A 275 1.51 -26.28 -0.14
CA GLU A 275 2.96 -26.40 -0.24
C GLU A 275 3.62 -25.03 -0.31
N PHE A 276 4.70 -24.85 0.44
CA PHE A 276 5.56 -23.66 0.45
C PHE A 276 6.98 -24.05 0.07
N ILE A 277 7.62 -23.24 -0.74
CA ILE A 277 9.04 -23.36 -1.07
C ILE A 277 9.81 -22.16 -0.54
N THR A 278 11.03 -22.40 -0.04
CA THR A 278 11.89 -21.35 0.53
C THR A 278 13.37 -21.73 0.41
N ASN A 279 14.24 -20.74 0.43
CA ASN A 279 15.68 -20.92 0.58
C ASN A 279 16.17 -20.82 2.04
N ASN A 280 15.26 -20.69 3.01
CA ASN A 280 15.62 -20.68 4.42
C ASN A 280 15.47 -22.08 5.03
N PHE A 281 16.56 -22.56 5.67
CA PHE A 281 16.63 -23.87 6.32
C PHE A 281 16.70 -23.78 7.84
N GLU A 282 16.69 -22.57 8.42
CA GLU A 282 16.93 -22.35 9.84
C GLU A 282 15.65 -22.24 10.66
N ILE A 283 14.66 -21.47 10.14
CA ILE A 283 13.37 -21.29 10.85
C ILE A 283 12.56 -22.58 10.87
N SER A 284 11.64 -22.73 11.85
CA SER A 284 10.75 -23.88 11.94
C SER A 284 9.81 -24.00 10.72
N ALA A 285 9.29 -25.20 10.44
CA ALA A 285 8.32 -25.40 9.36
C ALA A 285 7.03 -24.61 9.62
N LEU A 286 6.59 -24.53 10.87
CA LEU A 286 5.43 -23.73 11.27
C LEU A 286 5.65 -22.24 11.01
N GLU A 287 6.86 -21.73 11.28
CA GLU A 287 7.20 -20.32 11.01
C GLU A 287 7.14 -20.01 9.51
N VAL A 288 7.57 -20.93 8.64
CA VAL A 288 7.42 -20.78 7.17
C VAL A 288 5.95 -20.60 6.79
N ALA A 289 5.05 -21.43 7.34
CA ALA A 289 3.62 -21.35 7.06
C ALA A 289 3.00 -20.06 7.62
N ASN A 290 3.38 -19.66 8.84
CA ASN A 290 2.93 -18.41 9.45
C ASN A 290 3.37 -17.19 8.66
N LEU A 291 4.64 -17.13 8.25
CA LEU A 291 5.16 -16.04 7.41
C LEU A 291 4.38 -15.93 6.10
N TYR A 292 4.14 -17.05 5.42
CA TYR A 292 3.40 -17.02 4.16
C TYR A 292 1.95 -16.56 4.34
N ARG A 293 1.30 -16.86 5.47
CA ARG A 293 -0.05 -16.38 5.78
C ARG A 293 -0.11 -14.86 5.78
N HIS A 294 0.93 -14.19 6.29
CA HIS A 294 1.02 -12.72 6.28
C HIS A 294 1.21 -12.11 4.90
N ARG A 295 1.46 -12.90 3.84
CA ARG A 295 1.36 -12.40 2.46
C ARG A 295 -0.01 -11.75 2.21
N TRP A 296 -1.07 -12.25 2.87
CA TRP A 296 -2.42 -11.69 2.72
C TRP A 296 -2.54 -10.23 3.18
N ASP A 297 -1.66 -9.74 4.01
CA ASP A 297 -1.69 -8.35 4.50
C ASP A 297 -1.54 -7.33 3.36
N ILE A 298 -0.85 -7.70 2.28
CA ILE A 298 -0.77 -6.84 1.10
C ILE A 298 -2.11 -6.73 0.35
N GLU A 299 -2.92 -7.77 0.37
CA GLU A 299 -4.27 -7.73 -0.22
C GLU A 299 -5.19 -6.83 0.62
N VAL A 300 -5.02 -6.83 1.94
CA VAL A 300 -5.70 -5.88 2.84
C VAL A 300 -5.25 -4.45 2.54
N PHE A 301 -3.97 -4.20 2.32
CA PHE A 301 -3.45 -2.91 1.88
C PHE A 301 -4.08 -2.47 0.54
N PHE A 302 -4.09 -3.34 -0.47
CA PHE A 302 -4.72 -3.02 -1.77
C PHE A 302 -6.23 -2.78 -1.65
N LYS A 303 -6.92 -3.55 -0.82
CA LYS A 303 -8.33 -3.35 -0.52
C LYS A 303 -8.57 -1.98 0.11
N TRP A 304 -7.70 -1.60 1.07
CA TRP A 304 -7.74 -0.27 1.69
C TRP A 304 -7.55 0.83 0.64
N ILE A 305 -6.51 0.73 -0.21
CA ILE A 305 -6.25 1.67 -1.30
C ILE A 305 -7.49 1.79 -2.21
N LYS A 306 -8.10 0.67 -2.61
CA LYS A 306 -9.27 0.66 -3.50
C LYS A 306 -10.56 1.17 -2.86
N GLN A 307 -10.73 1.01 -1.56
CA GLN A 307 -11.97 1.35 -0.84
C GLN A 307 -11.93 2.76 -0.25
N ASN A 308 -10.82 3.12 0.38
CA ASN A 308 -10.71 4.39 1.10
C ASN A 308 -10.20 5.52 0.21
N ILE A 309 -9.59 5.17 -0.90
CA ILE A 309 -9.10 6.10 -1.89
C ILE A 309 -9.92 5.86 -3.16
N VAL A 310 -10.53 6.90 -3.68
CA VAL A 310 -11.48 6.85 -4.80
C VAL A 310 -10.78 6.40 -6.10
N VAL A 311 -10.13 5.22 -6.07
CA VAL A 311 -9.44 4.65 -7.24
C VAL A 311 -10.43 4.07 -8.26
N LYS A 312 -11.68 3.78 -7.86
CA LYS A 312 -12.71 3.24 -8.76
C LYS A 312 -13.08 4.20 -9.90
N ASN A 313 -12.99 5.50 -9.67
CA ASN A 313 -13.29 6.54 -10.65
C ASN A 313 -12.03 7.39 -10.88
N LEU A 314 -11.26 7.05 -11.89
CA LEU A 314 -10.06 7.81 -12.22
C LEU A 314 -10.39 9.26 -12.57
N TRP A 315 -9.60 10.19 -12.02
CA TRP A 315 -9.79 11.63 -12.20
C TRP A 315 -9.15 12.17 -13.50
N GLY A 316 -9.02 11.34 -14.51
CA GLY A 316 -8.48 11.64 -15.81
C GLY A 316 -8.04 10.37 -16.52
N TYR A 317 -7.77 10.47 -17.82
CA TYR A 317 -7.47 9.33 -18.68
C TYR A 317 -6.05 9.33 -19.24
N SER A 318 -5.33 10.43 -19.16
CA SER A 318 -3.91 10.47 -19.56
C SER A 318 -3.04 9.74 -18.55
N GLU A 319 -1.88 9.27 -18.99
CA GLU A 319 -0.91 8.60 -18.12
C GLU A 319 -0.55 9.48 -16.91
N ASN A 320 -0.25 10.76 -17.14
CA ASN A 320 0.02 11.72 -16.08
C ASN A 320 -1.13 11.82 -15.06
N ALA A 321 -2.36 11.92 -15.53
CA ALA A 321 -3.53 12.06 -14.64
C ALA A 321 -3.74 10.81 -13.78
N VAL A 322 -3.62 9.63 -14.38
CA VAL A 322 -3.80 8.36 -13.68
C VAL A 322 -2.69 8.13 -12.66
N ARG A 323 -1.43 8.28 -13.06
CA ARG A 323 -0.29 8.13 -12.15
C ARG A 323 -0.32 9.16 -11.02
N THR A 324 -0.67 10.42 -11.32
CA THR A 324 -0.86 11.46 -10.30
C THR A 324 -1.94 11.05 -9.29
N HIS A 325 -3.09 10.58 -9.77
CA HIS A 325 -4.19 10.15 -8.90
C HIS A 325 -3.75 9.02 -7.95
N LEU A 326 -3.09 7.99 -8.48
CA LEU A 326 -2.61 6.86 -7.69
C LEU A 326 -1.56 7.30 -6.66
N TRP A 327 -0.62 8.15 -7.05
CA TRP A 327 0.40 8.64 -6.12
C TRP A 327 -0.18 9.56 -5.06
N VAL A 328 -1.15 10.42 -5.38
CA VAL A 328 -1.85 11.24 -4.36
C VAL A 328 -2.60 10.36 -3.37
N ALA A 329 -3.12 9.25 -3.84
CA ALA A 329 -3.75 8.23 -3.02
C ALA A 329 -2.76 7.60 -2.01
N ILE A 330 -1.59 7.19 -2.49
CA ILE A 330 -0.51 6.64 -1.67
C ILE A 330 0.01 7.70 -0.68
N ILE A 331 0.15 8.95 -1.13
CA ILE A 331 0.55 10.08 -0.27
C ILE A 331 -0.46 10.27 0.87
N ALA A 332 -1.77 10.21 0.59
CA ALA A 332 -2.81 10.31 1.63
C ALA A 332 -2.67 9.18 2.66
N TYR A 333 -2.45 7.93 2.21
CA TYR A 333 -2.18 6.80 3.10
C TYR A 333 -0.97 7.05 4.00
N LEU A 334 0.15 7.48 3.41
CA LEU A 334 1.40 7.71 4.12
C LEU A 334 1.30 8.88 5.12
N ILE A 335 0.58 9.94 4.78
CA ILE A 335 0.29 11.05 5.72
C ILE A 335 -0.53 10.54 6.90
N ILE A 336 -1.57 9.74 6.67
CA ILE A 336 -2.39 9.14 7.73
C ILE A 336 -1.55 8.21 8.61
N ALA A 337 -0.71 7.37 8.01
CA ALA A 337 0.21 6.51 8.74
C ALA A 337 1.19 7.34 9.60
N LYS A 338 1.75 8.42 9.02
CA LYS A 338 2.63 9.35 9.76
C LYS A 338 1.92 9.98 10.95
N ILE A 339 0.72 10.50 10.76
CA ILE A 339 -0.12 11.09 11.83
C ILE A 339 -0.35 10.08 12.94
N LYS A 340 -0.74 8.83 12.58
CA LYS A 340 -0.93 7.73 13.56
C LYS A 340 0.33 7.48 14.38
N ALA A 341 1.49 7.43 13.75
CA ALA A 341 2.76 7.17 14.43
C ALA A 341 3.19 8.35 15.32
N ASP A 342 3.15 9.59 14.80
CA ASP A 342 3.56 10.80 15.52
C ASP A 342 2.72 11.02 16.78
N TYR A 343 1.42 10.77 16.71
CA TYR A 343 0.52 10.94 17.87
C TYR A 343 0.33 9.65 18.70
N LYS A 344 1.00 8.54 18.31
CA LYS A 344 0.89 7.24 18.96
C LYS A 344 -0.57 6.79 19.13
N SER A 345 -1.35 6.97 18.07
CA SER A 345 -2.79 6.66 18.09
C SER A 345 -3.04 5.17 18.35
N PRO A 346 -3.96 4.81 19.24
CA PRO A 346 -4.35 3.41 19.48
C PRO A 346 -5.21 2.82 18.35
N TYR A 347 -5.70 3.66 17.47
CA TYR A 347 -6.53 3.24 16.34
C TYR A 347 -5.71 2.63 15.20
N SER A 348 -6.31 1.73 14.43
CA SER A 348 -5.74 1.26 13.16
C SER A 348 -5.65 2.39 12.13
N ILE A 349 -4.84 2.23 11.09
CA ILE A 349 -4.75 3.23 9.99
C ILE A 349 -6.14 3.47 9.36
N THR A 350 -6.96 2.42 9.22
CA THR A 350 -8.33 2.52 8.68
C THR A 350 -9.24 3.35 9.57
N GLU A 351 -9.19 3.14 10.89
CA GLU A 351 -9.96 3.93 11.84
C GLU A 351 -9.54 5.39 11.85
N VAL A 352 -8.22 5.66 11.85
CA VAL A 352 -7.69 7.04 11.75
C VAL A 352 -8.14 7.72 10.45
N ALA A 353 -8.08 7.01 9.32
CA ALA A 353 -8.57 7.52 8.05
C ALA A 353 -10.07 7.85 8.08
N THR A 354 -10.87 7.01 8.74
CA THR A 354 -12.30 7.22 8.89
C THR A 354 -12.60 8.44 9.77
N LEU A 355 -11.92 8.56 10.92
CA LEU A 355 -12.06 9.72 11.81
C LEU A 355 -11.70 11.02 11.10
N ILE A 356 -10.55 11.05 10.39
CA ILE A 356 -10.12 12.20 9.61
C ILE A 356 -11.15 12.53 8.51
N ARG A 357 -11.69 11.53 7.81
CA ARG A 357 -12.66 11.72 6.73
C ARG A 357 -13.94 12.39 7.20
N VAL A 358 -14.54 11.84 8.26
CA VAL A 358 -15.84 12.36 8.76
C VAL A 358 -15.68 13.73 9.42
N SER A 359 -14.51 14.04 9.99
CA SER A 359 -14.25 15.29 10.67
C SER A 359 -13.42 16.28 9.85
N ALA A 360 -13.17 16.02 8.56
CA ALA A 360 -12.26 16.81 7.72
C ALA A 360 -12.55 18.33 7.76
N LEU A 361 -13.82 18.68 7.88
CA LEU A 361 -14.34 20.05 7.90
C LEU A 361 -14.75 20.53 9.30
N GLU A 362 -14.37 19.80 10.35
CA GLU A 362 -14.59 20.22 11.73
C GLU A 362 -13.36 20.98 12.27
N ARG A 363 -13.61 21.85 13.26
CA ARG A 363 -12.58 22.66 13.94
C ARG A 363 -12.26 22.07 15.30
N VAL A 364 -11.76 20.84 15.31
CA VAL A 364 -11.30 20.12 16.50
C VAL A 364 -9.79 19.87 16.40
N ASP A 365 -9.15 19.59 17.52
CA ASP A 365 -7.73 19.23 17.49
C ASP A 365 -7.58 17.78 16.93
N LEU A 366 -6.73 17.60 15.93
CA LEU A 366 -6.49 16.32 15.27
C LEU A 366 -5.94 15.28 16.27
N ARG A 367 -5.06 15.70 17.17
CA ARG A 367 -4.50 14.83 18.19
C ARG A 367 -5.60 14.31 19.11
N ASP A 368 -6.45 15.19 19.62
CA ASP A 368 -7.55 14.82 20.50
C ASP A 368 -8.52 13.86 19.83
N LEU A 369 -8.78 14.07 18.52
CA LEU A 369 -9.66 13.23 17.72
C LEU A 369 -9.17 11.77 17.66
N ILE A 370 -7.86 11.55 17.48
CA ILE A 370 -7.29 10.23 17.19
C ILE A 370 -6.59 9.58 18.39
N THR A 371 -6.55 10.22 19.56
CA THR A 371 -5.93 9.64 20.76
C THR A 371 -6.91 9.34 21.88
N LYS A 372 -8.21 9.65 21.71
CA LYS A 372 -9.24 9.30 22.72
C LYS A 372 -9.33 7.77 22.87
N PRO A 373 -9.45 7.26 24.12
CA PRO A 373 -9.63 5.83 24.35
C PRO A 373 -10.88 5.29 23.64
N LYS A 374 -10.78 4.08 23.06
CA LYS A 374 -11.91 3.42 22.39
C LYS A 374 -13.12 3.24 23.31
N ASP A 375 -12.89 2.91 24.55
CA ASP A 375 -13.95 2.65 25.56
C ASP A 375 -14.80 3.88 25.86
N SER A 376 -14.25 5.09 25.74
CA SER A 376 -15.01 6.33 25.95
C SER A 376 -16.05 6.62 24.86
N ILE A 377 -15.89 6.01 23.69
CA ILE A 377 -16.82 6.15 22.56
C ILE A 377 -18.00 5.18 22.71
N ILE A 378 -17.70 3.95 23.16
CA ILE A 378 -18.73 2.92 23.40
C ILE A 378 -19.65 3.33 24.54
N GLN A 379 -19.11 3.88 25.64
CA GLN A 379 -19.94 4.38 26.75
C GLN A 379 -20.87 5.53 26.35
N LYS A 380 -20.44 6.43 25.45
CA LYS A 380 -21.31 7.50 24.96
C LYS A 380 -22.43 7.00 24.02
N GLN A 381 -22.18 5.94 23.25
CA GLN A 381 -23.22 5.33 22.42
C GLN A 381 -24.26 4.60 23.29
N ASN A 382 -23.83 3.85 24.29
CA ASN A 382 -24.74 3.18 25.23
C ASN A 382 -25.59 4.18 26.05
N PHE A 383 -25.06 5.35 26.39
CA PHE A 383 -25.85 6.39 27.07
C PHE A 383 -26.88 7.08 26.16
N LYS A 384 -26.61 7.19 24.85
CA LYS A 384 -27.59 7.75 23.90
C LYS A 384 -28.72 6.76 23.56
N GLU A 385 -28.43 5.47 23.53
CA GLU A 385 -29.47 4.45 23.31
C GLU A 385 -30.40 4.31 24.52
N LEU A 386 -29.90 4.45 25.75
CA LEU A 386 -30.71 4.38 26.97
C LEU A 386 -31.65 5.58 27.15
N THR A 387 -31.33 6.75 26.59
CA THR A 387 -32.18 7.95 26.68
C THR A 387 -33.26 8.01 25.58
N LEU A 388 -33.21 7.13 24.57
CA LEU A 388 -34.21 7.12 23.47
C LEU A 388 -35.41 6.21 23.75
N PHE A 389 -35.38 5.38 24.79
CA PHE A 389 -36.46 4.43 25.15
C PHE A 389 -37.16 4.73 26.46
N ASP A 390 -36.80 5.81 27.16
CA ASP A 390 -37.45 6.16 28.44
C ASP A 390 -38.58 7.22 28.32
N GLU A 391 -38.99 7.59 27.10
CA GLU A 391 -40.16 8.44 26.91
C GLU A 391 -41.17 7.77 25.92
N PHE A 392 -41.85 6.71 26.41
CA PHE A 392 -43.18 6.34 25.96
C PHE A 392 -43.93 5.57 27.05
#